data_aefb90c649e5fcbaf82aecac72e21de2
#
_entry.id   aefb90c649e5fcbaf82aecac72e21de2
#
_cell.length_a   1.000
_cell.length_b   1.000
_cell.length_c   1.000
_cell.angle_alpha   90.00
_cell.angle_beta   90.00
_cell.angle_gamma   90.00
#
_symmetry.space_group_name_H-M   'P 1'
#
loop_
_entity.id
_entity.type
_entity.pdbx_description
1 polymer ?
#
loop_
_entity_poly.entity_id
_entity_poly.type
_entity_poly.pdbx_seq_one_letter_code
_entity_poly.pdbx_strand_id
1 'polypeptide(L)'
;MNFSKNSLTKPFMAKIDGDQLREIQKRHAGSSARYAKYADVEHWLAINLPRIQELKLDESAPKQILDLGCGAGFFLFLAKHSGHSCVGVDVGDYPLSNELIQLFGVDRLTWRIRAFEPLPDFGRQFDLITAFSAAFNRNADETRGWTPDEWEFFLNDLERHRKPSGRILLEINSGKDKSYFPNEVREFLVKRGARVEGERVYLET
;
A
#
# COMPACT_ATOMS: atom_id res chain seq x y z
N MET A 1 25.29 -15.76 2.60
CA MET A 1 24.45 -16.88 2.14
C MET A 1 23.34 -16.32 1.27
N ASN A 2 23.39 -16.53 -0.04
CA ASN A 2 22.28 -16.14 -0.93
C ASN A 2 21.16 -17.17 -0.78
N PHE A 3 20.22 -16.92 0.14
CA PHE A 3 18.95 -17.65 0.11
C PHE A 3 18.24 -17.26 -1.19
N SER A 4 17.90 -18.23 -2.01
CA SER A 4 17.07 -18.01 -3.21
C SER A 4 15.79 -17.29 -2.78
N LYS A 5 15.41 -16.19 -3.45
CA LYS A 5 14.16 -15.43 -3.18
C LYS A 5 12.94 -16.35 -3.08
N ASN A 6 12.92 -17.43 -3.82
CA ASN A 6 11.86 -18.46 -3.79
C ASN A 6 11.75 -19.22 -2.45
N SER A 7 12.81 -19.25 -1.63
CA SER A 7 12.76 -19.92 -0.32
C SER A 7 11.94 -19.14 0.71
N LEU A 8 11.95 -17.81 0.64
CA LEU A 8 11.28 -16.94 1.61
C LEU A 8 9.78 -16.77 1.34
N THR A 9 9.34 -16.93 0.11
CA THR A 9 7.92 -16.80 -0.28
C THR A 9 7.14 -18.11 -0.10
N LYS A 10 7.80 -19.26 -0.07
CA LYS A 10 7.17 -20.59 0.03
C LYS A 10 6.12 -20.73 1.17
N PRO A 11 6.39 -20.28 2.41
CA PRO A 11 5.41 -20.39 3.49
C PRO A 11 4.12 -19.60 3.20
N PHE A 12 4.23 -18.50 2.49
CA PHE A 12 3.09 -17.66 2.11
C PHE A 12 2.37 -18.25 0.89
N MET A 13 3.10 -18.72 -0.12
CA MET A 13 2.49 -19.40 -1.27
C MET A 13 1.69 -20.63 -0.85
N ALA A 14 2.12 -21.36 0.16
CA ALA A 14 1.38 -22.50 0.72
C ALA A 14 0.05 -22.12 1.42
N LYS A 15 -0.20 -20.83 1.67
CA LYS A 15 -1.46 -20.31 2.23
C LYS A 15 -2.49 -19.95 1.17
N ILE A 16 -2.09 -19.96 -0.11
CA ILE A 16 -2.92 -19.59 -1.26
C ILE A 16 -3.54 -20.85 -1.85
N ASP A 17 -4.82 -20.80 -2.18
CA ASP A 17 -5.47 -21.87 -2.97
C ASP A 17 -4.84 -21.89 -4.38
N GLY A 18 -4.01 -22.91 -4.62
CA GLY A 18 -3.26 -23.04 -5.87
C GLY A 18 -4.14 -23.32 -7.09
N ASP A 19 -5.31 -23.97 -6.92
CA ASP A 19 -6.24 -24.24 -8.01
C ASP A 19 -6.93 -22.93 -8.43
N GLN A 20 -7.44 -22.18 -7.46
CA GLN A 20 -8.04 -20.87 -7.72
C GLN A 20 -7.02 -19.88 -8.34
N LEU A 21 -5.78 -19.88 -7.84
CA LEU A 21 -4.73 -19.04 -8.42
C LEU A 21 -4.48 -19.39 -9.89
N ARG A 22 -4.39 -20.68 -10.23
CA ARG A 22 -4.18 -21.12 -11.63
C ARG A 22 -5.33 -20.70 -12.53
N GLU A 23 -6.58 -20.76 -12.05
CA GLU A 23 -7.74 -20.29 -12.83
C GLU A 23 -7.74 -18.78 -13.04
N ILE A 24 -7.35 -18.00 -12.04
CA ILE A 24 -7.16 -16.54 -12.18
C ILE A 24 -6.07 -16.26 -13.23
N GLN A 25 -4.93 -16.91 -13.12
CA GLN A 25 -3.81 -16.74 -14.06
C GLN A 25 -4.22 -17.07 -15.50
N LYS A 26 -4.98 -18.14 -15.73
CA LYS A 26 -5.50 -18.49 -17.06
C LYS A 26 -6.44 -17.41 -17.61
N ARG A 27 -7.37 -16.88 -16.81
CA ARG A 27 -8.31 -15.83 -17.25
C ARG A 27 -7.60 -14.57 -17.70
N HIS A 28 -6.46 -14.23 -17.06
CA HIS A 28 -5.68 -13.03 -17.36
C HIS A 28 -4.45 -13.28 -18.24
N ALA A 29 -4.22 -14.53 -18.68
CA ALA A 29 -3.13 -14.88 -19.59
C ALA A 29 -3.29 -14.13 -20.92
N GLY A 30 -2.16 -13.53 -21.40
CA GLY A 30 -2.15 -12.78 -22.66
C GLY A 30 -2.83 -11.39 -22.60
N SER A 31 -3.30 -10.98 -21.42
CA SER A 31 -3.79 -9.62 -21.23
C SER A 31 -2.66 -8.60 -21.42
N SER A 32 -2.87 -7.61 -22.29
CA SER A 32 -1.98 -6.45 -22.46
C SER A 32 -2.23 -5.37 -21.39
N ALA A 33 -3.16 -5.60 -20.47
CA ALA A 33 -3.48 -4.65 -19.43
C ALA A 33 -2.28 -4.37 -18.52
N ARG A 34 -2.08 -3.10 -18.17
CA ARG A 34 -0.99 -2.63 -17.31
C ARG A 34 -0.81 -3.46 -16.02
N TYR A 35 -1.89 -4.03 -15.51
CA TYR A 35 -1.94 -4.78 -14.25
C TYR A 35 -1.83 -6.30 -14.42
N ALA A 36 -1.74 -6.83 -15.66
CA ALA A 36 -1.58 -8.26 -15.91
C ALA A 36 -0.33 -8.86 -15.23
N LYS A 37 0.69 -8.03 -15.00
CA LYS A 37 1.91 -8.40 -14.26
C LYS A 37 1.65 -8.92 -12.85
N TYR A 38 0.54 -8.55 -12.22
CA TYR A 38 0.17 -9.00 -10.87
C TYR A 38 -0.26 -10.49 -10.82
N ALA A 39 -0.47 -11.13 -11.97
CA ALA A 39 -0.68 -12.57 -12.04
C ALA A 39 0.54 -13.40 -11.58
N ASP A 40 1.75 -12.82 -11.62
CA ASP A 40 2.96 -13.41 -11.03
C ASP A 40 2.99 -13.15 -9.51
N VAL A 41 2.15 -13.89 -8.79
CA VAL A 41 1.93 -13.70 -7.34
C VAL A 41 3.24 -13.90 -6.55
N GLU A 42 4.02 -14.92 -6.87
CA GLU A 42 5.27 -15.22 -6.15
C GLU A 42 6.26 -14.06 -6.26
N HIS A 43 6.40 -13.48 -7.44
CA HIS A 43 7.25 -12.30 -7.68
C HIS A 43 6.80 -11.11 -6.82
N TRP A 44 5.49 -10.82 -6.78
CA TRP A 44 4.98 -9.68 -6.03
C TRP A 44 5.02 -9.89 -4.50
N LEU A 45 4.87 -11.12 -4.03
CA LEU A 45 5.14 -11.44 -2.63
C LEU A 45 6.62 -11.20 -2.29
N ALA A 46 7.54 -11.62 -3.17
CA ALA A 46 8.97 -11.39 -2.98
C ALA A 46 9.36 -9.90 -2.95
N ILE A 47 8.65 -9.04 -3.70
CA ILE A 47 8.83 -7.58 -3.66
C ILE A 47 8.32 -6.98 -2.33
N ASN A 48 7.23 -7.52 -1.77
CA ASN A 48 6.61 -6.97 -0.57
C ASN A 48 7.19 -7.53 0.74
N LEU A 49 7.85 -8.69 0.70
CA LEU A 49 8.43 -9.31 1.89
C LEU A 49 9.48 -8.43 2.60
N PRO A 50 10.40 -7.74 1.90
CA PRO A 50 11.30 -6.78 2.53
C PRO A 50 10.59 -5.66 3.30
N ARG A 51 9.38 -5.24 2.88
CA ARG A 51 8.57 -4.25 3.59
C ARG A 51 8.09 -4.75 4.95
N ILE A 52 7.72 -6.04 5.03
CA ILE A 52 7.36 -6.69 6.28
C ILE A 52 8.54 -6.69 7.24
N GLN A 53 9.74 -7.04 6.76
CA GLN A 53 10.98 -7.07 7.54
C GLN A 53 11.44 -5.68 7.97
N GLU A 54 11.43 -4.70 7.06
CA GLU A 54 11.77 -3.30 7.35
C GLU A 54 10.88 -2.72 8.46
N LEU A 55 9.59 -3.04 8.41
CA LEU A 55 8.61 -2.60 9.40
C LEU A 55 8.58 -3.49 10.65
N LYS A 56 9.40 -4.56 10.70
CA LYS A 56 9.47 -5.57 11.76
C LYS A 56 8.11 -6.19 12.09
N LEU A 57 7.29 -6.40 11.05
CA LEU A 57 5.96 -6.97 11.23
C LEU A 57 6.00 -8.48 11.48
N ASP A 58 7.04 -9.16 11.05
CA ASP A 58 7.31 -10.58 11.31
C ASP A 58 7.74 -10.87 12.77
N GLU A 59 8.17 -9.85 13.52
CA GLU A 59 8.68 -9.97 14.88
C GLU A 59 7.84 -9.20 15.92
N SER A 60 6.88 -8.39 15.49
CA SER A 60 6.12 -7.51 16.39
C SER A 60 4.83 -8.14 16.91
N ALA A 61 4.35 -7.62 18.06
CA ALA A 61 2.99 -7.93 18.52
C ALA A 61 1.93 -7.56 17.46
N PRO A 62 0.74 -8.19 17.47
CA PRO A 62 -0.35 -7.91 16.55
C PRO A 62 -0.68 -6.41 16.47
N LYS A 63 -0.81 -5.88 15.25
CA LYS A 63 -1.11 -4.49 14.93
C LYS A 63 -2.39 -4.35 14.12
N GLN A 64 -3.02 -3.18 14.21
CA GLN A 64 -4.03 -2.72 13.27
C GLN A 64 -3.33 -1.97 12.14
N ILE A 65 -3.46 -2.42 10.88
CA ILE A 65 -2.76 -1.86 9.72
C ILE A 65 -3.78 -1.38 8.68
N LEU A 66 -3.60 -0.14 8.22
CA LEU A 66 -4.31 0.43 7.06
C LEU A 66 -3.31 0.61 5.92
N ASP A 67 -3.63 0.10 4.72
CA ASP A 67 -2.80 0.27 3.53
C ASP A 67 -3.57 1.03 2.43
N LEU A 68 -3.07 2.21 2.08
CA LEU A 68 -3.69 3.14 1.14
C LEU A 68 -3.15 2.90 -0.27
N GLY A 69 -4.06 2.62 -1.21
CA GLY A 69 -3.66 2.19 -2.55
C GLY A 69 -3.12 0.76 -2.56
N CYS A 70 -3.77 -0.13 -1.82
CA CYS A 70 -3.29 -1.49 -1.55
C CYS A 70 -3.20 -2.39 -2.81
N GLY A 71 -3.74 -1.96 -3.93
CA GLY A 71 -3.71 -2.69 -5.20
C GLY A 71 -4.30 -4.09 -5.08
N ALA A 72 -3.50 -5.10 -5.44
CA ALA A 72 -3.88 -6.51 -5.34
C ALA A 72 -3.67 -7.12 -3.94
N GLY A 73 -3.28 -6.32 -2.94
CA GLY A 73 -3.25 -6.74 -1.53
C GLY A 73 -2.03 -7.57 -1.11
N PHE A 74 -0.95 -7.61 -1.87
CA PHE A 74 0.23 -8.43 -1.55
C PHE A 74 0.85 -8.10 -0.19
N PHE A 75 1.02 -6.81 0.12
CA PHE A 75 1.53 -6.40 1.42
C PHE A 75 0.58 -6.81 2.55
N LEU A 76 -0.71 -6.56 2.38
CA LEU A 76 -1.73 -6.91 3.37
C LEU A 76 -1.85 -8.43 3.59
N PHE A 77 -1.71 -9.24 2.53
CA PHE A 77 -1.67 -10.69 2.63
C PHE A 77 -0.51 -11.15 3.51
N LEU A 78 0.70 -10.63 3.27
CA LEU A 78 1.88 -10.93 4.08
C LEU A 78 1.69 -10.48 5.53
N ALA A 79 1.24 -9.25 5.76
CA ALA A 79 1.02 -8.70 7.10
C ALA A 79 -0.04 -9.50 7.88
N LYS A 80 -1.15 -9.89 7.23
CA LYS A 80 -2.18 -10.75 7.82
C LYS A 80 -1.61 -12.10 8.26
N HIS A 81 -0.78 -12.73 7.42
CA HIS A 81 -0.15 -14.01 7.75
C HIS A 81 1.04 -13.90 8.71
N SER A 82 1.50 -12.68 8.99
CA SER A 82 2.41 -12.35 10.09
C SER A 82 1.67 -12.02 11.40
N GLY A 83 0.34 -12.19 11.46
CA GLY A 83 -0.46 -12.07 12.68
C GLY A 83 -1.10 -10.70 12.91
N HIS A 84 -1.19 -9.84 11.89
CA HIS A 84 -1.79 -8.50 12.00
C HIS A 84 -3.23 -8.47 11.50
N SER A 85 -4.01 -7.50 12.01
CA SER A 85 -5.33 -7.16 11.48
C SER A 85 -5.17 -6.04 10.44
N CYS A 86 -5.60 -6.31 9.21
CA CYS A 86 -5.33 -5.44 8.08
C CYS A 86 -6.61 -5.01 7.38
N VAL A 87 -6.62 -3.80 6.84
CA VAL A 87 -7.60 -3.34 5.87
C VAL A 87 -6.90 -2.50 4.81
N GLY A 88 -7.33 -2.63 3.56
CA GLY A 88 -6.83 -1.83 2.45
C GLY A 88 -7.87 -0.84 1.94
N VAL A 89 -7.38 0.17 1.26
CA VAL A 89 -8.19 1.11 0.46
C VAL A 89 -7.65 1.12 -0.96
N ASP A 90 -8.49 0.91 -1.95
CA ASP A 90 -8.11 1.03 -3.36
C ASP A 90 -9.35 1.31 -4.24
N VAL A 91 -9.14 1.75 -5.47
CA VAL A 91 -10.23 2.13 -6.38
C VAL A 91 -11.06 0.96 -6.89
N GLY A 92 -10.54 -0.27 -6.87
CA GLY A 92 -11.26 -1.46 -7.32
C GLY A 92 -11.46 -1.56 -8.85
N ASP A 93 -10.78 -0.72 -9.63
CA ASP A 93 -11.00 -0.60 -11.07
C ASP A 93 -10.40 -1.79 -11.88
N TYR A 94 -9.63 -2.67 -11.24
CA TYR A 94 -8.87 -3.70 -11.94
C TYR A 94 -9.35 -5.10 -11.59
N PRO A 95 -9.95 -5.85 -12.54
CA PRO A 95 -10.52 -7.18 -12.29
C PRO A 95 -9.53 -8.15 -11.65
N LEU A 96 -8.30 -8.27 -12.17
CA LEU A 96 -7.28 -9.13 -11.58
C LEU A 96 -6.98 -8.79 -10.12
N SER A 97 -6.85 -7.50 -9.78
CA SER A 97 -6.62 -7.07 -8.40
C SER A 97 -7.79 -7.45 -7.49
N ASN A 98 -9.03 -7.35 -7.98
CA ASN A 98 -10.22 -7.72 -7.23
C ASN A 98 -10.25 -9.23 -6.95
N GLU A 99 -9.92 -10.06 -7.94
CA GLU A 99 -9.84 -11.50 -7.78
C GLU A 99 -8.74 -11.93 -6.82
N LEU A 100 -7.57 -11.27 -6.88
CA LEU A 100 -6.46 -11.54 -5.94
C LEU A 100 -6.80 -11.13 -4.50
N ILE A 101 -7.45 -9.99 -4.28
CA ILE A 101 -7.93 -9.57 -2.96
C ILE A 101 -8.87 -10.64 -2.36
N GLN A 102 -9.79 -11.19 -3.17
CA GLN A 102 -10.69 -12.25 -2.74
C GLN A 102 -9.92 -13.55 -2.43
N LEU A 103 -9.00 -13.95 -3.31
CA LEU A 103 -8.16 -15.14 -3.12
C LEU A 103 -7.32 -15.05 -1.84
N PHE A 104 -6.78 -13.87 -1.52
CA PHE A 104 -5.99 -13.60 -0.33
C PHE A 104 -6.84 -13.45 0.94
N GLY A 105 -8.16 -13.32 0.80
CA GLY A 105 -9.06 -13.06 1.90
C GLY A 105 -8.71 -11.78 2.67
N VAL A 106 -8.30 -10.73 1.96
CA VAL A 106 -7.91 -9.43 2.52
C VAL A 106 -9.11 -8.50 2.49
N ASP A 107 -9.37 -7.81 3.60
CA ASP A 107 -10.41 -6.80 3.68
C ASP A 107 -9.97 -5.54 2.92
N ARG A 108 -10.82 -5.05 2.01
CA ARG A 108 -10.58 -3.82 1.26
C ARG A 108 -11.87 -3.01 1.12
N LEU A 109 -11.77 -1.70 1.42
CA LEU A 109 -12.78 -0.74 1.01
C LEU A 109 -12.45 -0.21 -0.39
N THR A 110 -13.46 -0.21 -1.26
CA THR A 110 -13.37 0.47 -2.56
C THR A 110 -13.58 1.95 -2.35
N TRP A 111 -12.50 2.72 -2.47
CA TRP A 111 -12.52 4.17 -2.26
C TRP A 111 -11.42 4.84 -3.08
N ARG A 112 -11.74 5.97 -3.69
CA ARG A 112 -10.77 6.80 -4.42
C ARG A 112 -10.31 7.93 -3.53
N ILE A 113 -9.04 7.91 -3.15
CA ILE A 113 -8.41 8.98 -2.38
C ILE A 113 -8.27 10.21 -3.28
N ARG A 114 -8.78 11.37 -2.82
CA ARG A 114 -8.73 12.65 -3.52
C ARG A 114 -8.36 13.77 -2.57
N ALA A 115 -7.82 14.85 -3.16
CA ALA A 115 -7.56 16.09 -2.42
C ALA A 115 -8.85 16.63 -1.81
N PHE A 116 -8.77 17.12 -0.56
CA PHE A 116 -9.87 17.69 0.22
C PHE A 116 -11.09 16.78 0.44
N GLU A 117 -10.95 15.48 0.17
CA GLU A 117 -11.96 14.48 0.53
C GLU A 117 -11.43 13.62 1.68
N PRO A 118 -12.17 13.48 2.80
CA PRO A 118 -11.74 12.64 3.91
C PRO A 118 -11.81 11.17 3.52
N LEU A 119 -10.96 10.35 4.15
CA LEU A 119 -11.08 8.90 4.09
C LEU A 119 -12.39 8.43 4.76
N PRO A 120 -12.91 7.26 4.38
CA PRO A 120 -14.07 6.68 5.04
C PRO A 120 -13.78 6.40 6.51
N ASP A 121 -14.82 6.39 7.34
CA ASP A 121 -14.70 5.94 8.72
C ASP A 121 -14.48 4.43 8.76
N PHE A 122 -13.39 4.00 9.38
CA PHE A 122 -13.04 2.58 9.56
C PHE A 122 -13.55 2.01 10.88
N GLY A 123 -14.20 2.81 11.74
CA GLY A 123 -14.64 2.41 13.07
C GLY A 123 -13.52 2.05 14.05
N ARG A 124 -12.27 2.34 13.68
CA ARG A 124 -11.07 2.03 14.49
C ARG A 124 -9.87 2.89 14.08
N GLN A 125 -8.88 2.96 14.97
CA GLN A 125 -7.59 3.58 14.70
C GLN A 125 -6.51 2.52 14.45
N PHE A 126 -5.43 2.93 13.78
CA PHE A 126 -4.37 2.06 13.28
C PHE A 126 -3.04 2.30 13.99
N ASP A 127 -2.32 1.22 14.25
CA ASP A 127 -0.92 1.25 14.73
C ASP A 127 0.04 1.62 13.61
N LEU A 128 -0.34 1.32 12.37
CA LEU A 128 0.45 1.59 11.18
C LEU A 128 -0.47 1.94 10.01
N ILE A 129 -0.19 3.08 9.38
CA ILE A 129 -0.82 3.47 8.11
C ILE A 129 0.28 3.47 7.06
N THR A 130 0.07 2.73 5.97
CA THR A 130 1.04 2.61 4.87
C THR A 130 0.42 3.05 3.55
N ALA A 131 1.27 3.42 2.62
CA ALA A 131 1.01 3.44 1.19
C ALA A 131 2.29 3.00 0.48
N PHE A 132 2.21 2.02 -0.39
CA PHE A 132 3.38 1.54 -1.12
C PHE A 132 3.21 1.71 -2.63
N SER A 133 4.15 2.46 -3.23
CA SER A 133 4.13 2.78 -4.66
C SER A 133 2.79 3.37 -5.11
N ALA A 134 2.20 4.23 -4.27
CA ALA A 134 0.91 4.85 -4.50
C ALA A 134 1.00 6.08 -5.42
N ALA A 135 -0.10 6.42 -6.08
CA ALA A 135 -0.19 7.55 -7.00
C ALA A 135 -1.45 8.41 -6.78
N PHE A 136 -2.05 8.34 -5.60
CA PHE A 136 -3.27 9.09 -5.29
C PHE A 136 -3.06 10.60 -5.15
N ASN A 137 -1.81 11.03 -4.93
CA ASN A 137 -1.42 12.42 -4.69
C ASN A 137 -1.33 13.26 -5.97
N ARG A 138 -2.24 13.02 -6.91
CA ARG A 138 -2.33 13.76 -8.18
C ARG A 138 -3.73 14.31 -8.36
N ASN A 139 -3.81 15.45 -9.06
CA ASN A 139 -5.09 15.97 -9.52
C ASN A 139 -5.75 15.03 -10.54
N ALA A 140 -7.02 15.26 -10.83
CA ALA A 140 -7.83 14.36 -11.64
C ALA A 140 -7.30 14.13 -13.07
N ASP A 141 -6.63 15.12 -13.66
CA ASP A 141 -6.02 15.04 -15.00
C ASP A 141 -4.54 14.59 -14.98
N GLU A 142 -4.02 14.25 -13.79
CA GLU A 142 -2.62 13.83 -13.56
C GLU A 142 -1.55 14.84 -14.05
N THR A 143 -1.91 16.11 -14.22
CA THR A 143 -1.00 17.15 -14.71
C THR A 143 -0.07 17.67 -13.63
N ARG A 144 -0.48 17.62 -12.35
CA ARG A 144 0.33 18.04 -11.20
C ARG A 144 0.15 17.11 -10.00
N GLY A 145 1.15 17.11 -9.13
CA GLY A 145 1.02 16.56 -7.76
C GLY A 145 0.17 17.48 -6.87
N TRP A 146 -0.16 17.01 -5.70
CA TRP A 146 -0.84 17.81 -4.67
C TRP A 146 0.01 18.96 -4.17
N THR A 147 -0.66 20.07 -3.90
CA THR A 147 -0.10 21.27 -3.24
C THR A 147 0.10 21.03 -1.74
N PRO A 148 0.85 21.90 -1.03
CA PRO A 148 0.93 21.84 0.43
C PRO A 148 -0.41 21.79 1.15
N ASP A 149 -1.42 22.58 0.73
CA ASP A 149 -2.74 22.61 1.35
C ASP A 149 -3.51 21.28 1.18
N GLU A 150 -3.38 20.67 -0.01
CA GLU A 150 -3.97 19.35 -0.30
C GLU A 150 -3.32 18.25 0.56
N TRP A 151 -2.01 18.32 0.74
CA TRP A 151 -1.27 17.45 1.66
C TRP A 151 -1.62 17.71 3.12
N GLU A 152 -1.80 18.97 3.53
CA GLU A 152 -2.16 19.31 4.90
C GLU A 152 -3.52 18.72 5.26
N PHE A 153 -4.52 18.88 4.39
CA PHE A 153 -5.83 18.26 4.57
C PHE A 153 -5.72 16.74 4.75
N PHE A 154 -5.01 16.09 3.82
CA PHE A 154 -4.86 14.63 3.84
C PHE A 154 -4.13 14.12 5.08
N LEU A 155 -3.04 14.76 5.48
CA LEU A 155 -2.30 14.37 6.68
C LEU A 155 -3.10 14.62 7.96
N ASN A 156 -3.88 15.70 8.04
CA ASN A 156 -4.79 15.94 9.17
C ASN A 156 -5.88 14.86 9.25
N ASP A 157 -6.35 14.40 8.11
CA ASP A 157 -7.32 13.30 8.07
C ASP A 157 -6.67 11.96 8.50
N LEU A 158 -5.46 11.66 8.04
CA LEU A 158 -4.72 10.46 8.48
C LEU A 158 -4.48 10.43 9.99
N GLU A 159 -4.19 11.58 10.62
CA GLU A 159 -4.00 11.68 12.06
C GLU A 159 -5.24 11.23 12.85
N ARG A 160 -6.45 11.43 12.32
CA ARG A 160 -7.69 10.96 12.97
C ARG A 160 -7.80 9.44 12.97
N HIS A 161 -7.21 8.78 11.98
CA HIS A 161 -7.19 7.33 11.83
C HIS A 161 -5.99 6.67 12.51
N ARG A 162 -5.01 7.43 12.94
CA ARG A 162 -3.79 6.95 13.58
C ARG A 162 -3.96 6.88 15.10
N LYS A 163 -3.53 5.80 15.73
CA LYS A 163 -3.38 5.74 17.19
C LYS A 163 -2.30 6.73 17.67
N PRO A 164 -2.35 7.18 18.92
CA PRO A 164 -1.33 8.12 19.45
C PRO A 164 0.11 7.65 19.27
N SER A 165 0.39 6.34 19.42
CA SER A 165 1.70 5.72 19.18
C SER A 165 1.86 5.10 17.78
N GLY A 166 0.91 5.36 16.89
CA GLY A 166 0.92 4.84 15.53
C GLY A 166 1.94 5.54 14.64
N ARG A 167 2.29 4.91 13.53
CA ARG A 167 3.21 5.44 12.52
C ARG A 167 2.54 5.54 11.17
N ILE A 168 2.99 6.49 10.36
CA ILE A 168 2.57 6.62 8.97
C ILE A 168 3.82 6.51 8.09
N LEU A 169 3.76 5.66 7.07
CA LEU A 169 4.78 5.51 6.03
C LEU A 169 4.12 5.57 4.66
N LEU A 170 4.40 6.62 3.91
CA LEU A 170 3.90 6.79 2.55
C LEU A 170 5.05 6.71 1.54
N GLU A 171 4.98 5.78 0.62
CA GLU A 171 5.87 5.64 -0.54
C GLU A 171 5.08 6.01 -1.79
N ILE A 172 5.45 7.13 -2.41
CA ILE A 172 4.71 7.76 -3.50
C ILE A 172 5.44 7.54 -4.83
N ASN A 173 4.70 7.21 -5.86
CA ASN A 173 5.27 7.10 -7.20
C ASN A 173 5.70 8.47 -7.74
N SER A 174 6.81 8.49 -8.48
CA SER A 174 7.29 9.70 -9.15
C SER A 174 6.30 10.23 -10.19
N GLY A 175 6.36 11.53 -10.41
CA GLY A 175 5.67 12.20 -11.48
C GLY A 175 6.21 11.86 -12.88
N LYS A 176 5.60 12.45 -13.90
CA LYS A 176 6.11 12.39 -15.29
C LYS A 176 7.49 13.06 -15.41
N ASP A 177 7.74 14.04 -14.57
CA ASP A 177 9.03 14.74 -14.41
C ASP A 177 10.07 13.98 -13.58
N LYS A 178 9.72 12.76 -13.14
CA LYS A 178 10.53 11.91 -12.25
C LYS A 178 10.75 12.51 -10.84
N SER A 179 10.06 13.59 -10.47
CA SER A 179 10.04 14.07 -9.09
C SER A 179 9.00 13.31 -8.27
N TYR A 180 9.26 13.09 -6.98
CA TYR A 180 8.30 12.53 -6.04
C TYR A 180 7.47 13.63 -5.38
N PHE A 181 8.14 14.70 -4.97
CA PHE A 181 7.55 15.87 -4.35
C PHE A 181 8.15 17.15 -4.94
N PRO A 182 7.33 18.13 -5.38
CA PRO A 182 7.80 19.47 -5.62
C PRO A 182 8.51 20.05 -4.38
N ASN A 183 9.46 20.96 -4.57
CA ASN A 183 10.24 21.52 -3.44
C ASN A 183 9.36 22.12 -2.35
N GLU A 184 8.32 22.86 -2.71
CA GLU A 184 7.35 23.46 -1.78
C GLU A 184 6.64 22.41 -0.91
N VAL A 185 6.28 21.26 -1.51
CA VAL A 185 5.64 20.14 -0.78
C VAL A 185 6.66 19.49 0.15
N ARG A 186 7.89 19.28 -0.32
CA ARG A 186 8.95 18.69 0.51
C ARG A 186 9.26 19.57 1.73
N GLU A 187 9.39 20.88 1.54
CA GLU A 187 9.60 21.84 2.62
C GLU A 187 8.44 21.85 3.61
N PHE A 188 7.21 21.83 3.12
CA PHE A 188 6.00 21.71 3.94
C PHE A 188 6.03 20.44 4.78
N LEU A 189 6.30 19.27 4.19
CA LEU A 189 6.33 17.98 4.89
C LEU A 189 7.39 18.00 6.01
N VAL A 190 8.60 18.48 5.72
CA VAL A 190 9.68 18.60 6.71
C VAL A 190 9.30 19.56 7.84
N LYS A 191 8.73 20.73 7.52
CA LYS A 191 8.27 21.72 8.51
C LYS A 191 7.18 21.12 9.43
N ARG A 192 6.36 20.20 8.90
CA ARG A 192 5.34 19.48 9.66
C ARG A 192 5.93 18.36 10.54
N GLY A 193 7.23 18.16 10.53
CA GLY A 193 7.90 17.12 11.32
C GLY A 193 8.06 15.77 10.62
N ALA A 194 7.73 15.68 9.32
CA ALA A 194 7.96 14.47 8.56
C ALA A 194 9.44 14.29 8.19
N ARG A 195 9.94 13.07 8.23
CA ARG A 195 11.20 12.70 7.60
C ARG A 195 10.92 12.30 6.15
N VAL A 196 11.56 12.97 5.20
CA VAL A 196 11.34 12.76 3.74
C VAL A 196 12.62 12.23 3.11
N GLU A 197 12.58 11.00 2.60
CA GLU A 197 13.69 10.29 1.96
C GLU A 197 13.28 9.78 0.57
N GLY A 198 13.72 10.47 -0.47
CA GLY A 198 13.31 10.13 -1.84
C GLY A 198 11.79 10.16 -2.01
N GLU A 199 11.21 9.00 -2.33
CA GLU A 199 9.78 8.77 -2.48
C GLU A 199 9.02 8.58 -1.16
N ARG A 200 9.72 8.49 -0.04
CA ARG A 200 9.14 8.10 1.25
C ARG A 200 8.96 9.25 2.20
N VAL A 201 7.81 9.26 2.86
CA VAL A 201 7.44 10.18 3.94
C VAL A 201 7.15 9.36 5.18
N TYR A 202 7.84 9.68 6.26
CA TYR A 202 7.66 9.06 7.57
C TYR A 202 7.12 10.08 8.56
N LEU A 203 5.99 9.76 9.21
CA LEU A 203 5.46 10.52 10.34
C LEU A 203 5.45 9.58 11.55
N GLU A 204 6.37 9.84 12.45
CA GLU A 204 6.52 9.15 13.72
C GLU A 204 6.17 10.14 14.85
N THR A 205 5.69 9.63 15.98
CA THR A 205 5.42 10.44 17.18
C THR A 205 6.71 10.78 17.89
#